data_d76a14b6575ac30f3f8191bccf017bd6
#
_entry.id   d76a14b6575ac30f3f8191bccf017bd6
#
_cell.length_a   1.000
_cell.length_b   1.000
_cell.length_c   1.000
_cell.angle_alpha   90.00
_cell.angle_beta   90.00
_cell.angle_gamma   90.00
#
_symmetry.space_group_name_H-M   'P 1'
#
loop_
_entity.id
_entity.type
_entity.pdbx_description
1 polymer ?
#
loop_
_entity_poly.entity_id
_entity_poly.type
_entity_poly.pdbx_seq_one_letter_code
_entity_poly.pdbx_strand_id
1 'polypeptide(L)' 'MVDYANFLLEARKHLKSYEESVIKRNYADAQDHALNAFAEVRLLVQIAKELKDVEKG' A
#
# COMPACT_ATOMS: atom_id res chain seq x y z
N MET A 1 15.40 -11.23 6.32
CA MET A 1 14.06 -11.56 5.81
C MET A 1 13.21 -10.30 5.75
N VAL A 2 12.65 -9.99 4.59
CA VAL A 2 11.83 -8.78 4.44
C VAL A 2 10.42 -9.06 4.89
N ASP A 3 9.92 -8.23 5.80
CA ASP A 3 8.57 -8.38 6.33
C ASP A 3 7.58 -7.58 5.48
N TYR A 4 7.07 -8.21 4.43
CA TYR A 4 6.09 -7.59 3.55
C TYR A 4 4.72 -7.41 4.22
N ALA A 5 4.44 -8.19 5.25
CA ALA A 5 3.13 -8.15 5.91
C ALA A 5 2.84 -6.77 6.51
N ASN A 6 3.85 -6.10 7.04
CA ASN A 6 3.70 -4.79 7.62
C ASN A 6 3.26 -3.76 6.56
N PHE A 7 3.89 -3.79 5.39
CA PHE A 7 3.52 -2.89 4.29
C PHE A 7 2.13 -3.20 3.76
N LEU A 8 1.77 -4.48 3.72
CA LEU A 8 0.43 -4.88 3.27
C LEU A 8 -0.65 -4.39 4.23
N LEU A 9 -0.41 -4.51 5.53
CA LEU A 9 -1.35 -4.01 6.54
C LEU A 9 -1.52 -2.50 6.44
N GLU A 10 -0.42 -1.77 6.26
CA GLU A 10 -0.47 -0.32 6.11
C GLU A 10 -1.23 0.08 4.84
N ALA A 11 -1.01 -0.62 3.74
CA ALA A 11 -1.73 -0.35 2.50
C ALA A 11 -3.23 -0.54 2.67
N ARG A 12 -3.64 -1.62 3.34
CA ARG A 12 -5.06 -1.88 3.61
C ARG A 12 -5.67 -0.81 4.49
N LYS A 13 -4.94 -0.35 5.48
CA LYS A 13 -5.37 0.70 6.38
C LYS A 13 -5.62 2.01 5.63
N HIS A 14 -4.69 2.38 4.75
CA HIS A 14 -4.84 3.59 3.93
C HIS A 14 -6.00 3.47 2.94
N LEU A 15 -6.19 2.28 2.35
CA LEU A 15 -7.30 2.06 1.42
C LEU A 15 -8.65 2.16 2.12
N LYS A 16 -8.75 1.65 3.35
CA LYS A 16 -9.97 1.79 4.14
C LYS A 16 -10.25 3.25 4.46
N SER A 17 -9.22 3.99 4.85
CA SER A 17 -9.36 5.42 5.12
C SER A 17 -9.77 6.20 3.87
N TYR A 18 -9.23 5.81 2.71
CA TYR A 18 -9.62 6.38 1.43
C TYR A 18 -11.11 6.18 1.17
N GLU A 19 -11.60 4.95 1.35
CA GLU A 19 -13.01 4.63 1.14
C GLU A 19 -13.90 5.47 2.06
N GLU A 20 -13.56 5.56 3.33
CA GLU A 20 -14.31 6.35 4.30
C GLU A 20 -14.33 7.83 3.91
N SER A 21 -13.20 8.35 3.44
CA SER A 21 -13.11 9.75 3.02
C SER A 21 -13.98 10.04 1.80
N VAL A 22 -14.04 9.10 0.85
CA VAL A 22 -14.89 9.24 -0.32
C VAL A 22 -16.37 9.23 0.08
N ILE A 23 -16.74 8.34 0.99
CA ILE A 23 -18.12 8.26 1.48
C ILE A 23 -18.54 9.58 2.14
N LYS A 24 -17.64 10.19 2.90
CA LYS A 24 -17.86 11.47 3.56
C LYS A 24 -17.69 12.66 2.62
N ARG A 25 -17.34 12.42 1.37
CA ARG A 25 -17.06 13.44 0.35
C ARG A 25 -15.89 14.35 0.71
N ASN A 26 -14.97 13.85 1.52
CA ASN A 26 -13.74 14.57 1.85
C ASN A 26 -12.65 14.13 0.87
N TYR A 27 -12.69 14.72 -0.33
CA TYR A 27 -11.84 14.27 -1.44
C TYR A 27 -10.38 14.66 -1.27
N ALA A 28 -10.09 15.73 -0.55
CA ALA A 28 -8.71 16.10 -0.26
C ALA A 28 -8.03 15.03 0.61
N ASP A 29 -8.71 14.58 1.67
CA ASP A 29 -8.20 13.51 2.51
C ASP A 29 -8.12 12.19 1.74
N ALA A 30 -9.10 11.91 0.88
CA ALA A 30 -9.08 10.71 0.06
C ALA A 30 -7.83 10.68 -0.82
N GLN A 31 -7.47 11.81 -1.43
CA GLN A 31 -6.26 11.89 -2.23
C GLN A 31 -5.01 11.59 -1.41
N ASP A 32 -4.92 12.12 -0.20
CA ASP A 32 -3.77 11.89 0.67
C ASP A 32 -3.67 10.41 1.06
N HIS A 33 -4.79 9.78 1.39
CA HIS A 33 -4.79 8.35 1.74
C HIS A 33 -4.41 7.49 0.55
N ALA A 34 -4.87 7.85 -0.66
CA ALA A 34 -4.50 7.13 -1.87
C ALA A 34 -3.00 7.22 -2.16
N LEU A 35 -2.41 8.40 -1.95
CA LEU A 35 -0.98 8.59 -2.12
C LEU A 35 -0.19 7.76 -1.12
N ASN A 36 -0.64 7.68 0.13
CA ASN A 36 0.00 6.86 1.14
C ASN A 36 -0.08 5.37 0.80
N ALA A 37 -1.25 4.92 0.33
CA ALA A 37 -1.42 3.53 -0.12
C ALA A 37 -0.52 3.22 -1.31
N PHE A 38 -0.40 4.15 -2.25
CA PHE A 38 0.47 4.00 -3.41
C PHE A 38 1.92 3.77 -2.99
N ALA A 39 2.41 4.54 -2.01
CA ALA A 39 3.77 4.39 -1.51
C ALA A 39 4.00 2.98 -0.94
N GLU A 40 3.04 2.45 -0.18
CA GLU A 40 3.15 1.11 0.39
C GLU A 40 3.08 0.04 -0.69
N VAL A 41 2.18 0.19 -1.66
CA VAL A 41 2.06 -0.76 -2.77
C VAL A 41 3.32 -0.79 -3.61
N ARG A 42 3.94 0.36 -3.81
CA ARG A 42 5.20 0.45 -4.55
C ARG A 42 6.29 -0.38 -3.87
N LEU A 43 6.35 -0.32 -2.54
CA LEU A 43 7.30 -1.14 -1.78
C LEU A 43 6.99 -2.62 -1.91
N LEU A 44 5.71 -2.99 -1.92
CA LEU A 44 5.31 -4.39 -2.11
C LEU A 44 5.72 -4.91 -3.49
N VAL A 45 5.62 -4.08 -4.53
CA VAL A 45 6.07 -4.45 -5.87
C VAL A 45 7.57 -4.74 -5.86
N GLN A 46 8.35 -3.90 -5.20
CA GLN A 46 9.79 -4.08 -5.12
C GLN A 46 10.15 -5.36 -4.34
N ILE A 47 9.47 -5.62 -3.24
CA ILE A 47 9.68 -6.83 -2.45
C ILE A 47 9.36 -8.08 -3.28
N ALA A 48 8.26 -8.08 -4.01
CA ALA A 48 7.87 -9.19 -4.85
C ALA A 48 8.92 -9.46 -5.94
N LYS A 49 9.48 -8.39 -6.50
CA LYS A 49 10.54 -8.51 -7.49
C LYS A 49 11.79 -9.16 -6.89
N GLU A 50 12.17 -8.75 -5.70
CA GLU A 50 13.33 -9.34 -5.02
C GLU A 50 13.09 -10.81 -4.70
N LEU A 51 11.91 -11.17 -4.24
CA LEU A 51 11.56 -12.57 -3.94
C LEU A 51 11.59 -13.42 -5.21
N LYS A 52 11.11 -12.88 -6.32
CA LYS A 52 11.17 -13.56 -7.62
C LYS A 52 12.60 -13.83 -8.05
N ASP A 53 13.47 -12.85 -7.89
CA ASP A 53 14.87 -12.99 -8.27
C ASP A 53 15.59 -14.04 -7.40
N VAL A 54 15.29 -14.07 -6.11
CA VAL A 54 15.84 -15.08 -5.20
C VAL A 54 15.37 -16.48 -5.58
N GLU A 55 14.11 -16.63 -5.93
CA GLU A 55 13.54 -17.92 -6.31
C GLU A 55 14.18 -18.46 -7.58
N LYS A 56 14.54 -17.58 -8.52
CA LYS A 56 15.22 -17.99 -9.76
C LYS A 56 16.66 -18.36 -9.54
N GLY A 57 17.26 -17.81 -8.52
CA GLY A 57 18.66 -18.04 -8.22
C GLY A 57 18.91 -19.39 -7.63
#